data_c1bc68c394c9cd19b66bceac83cfb7fd
#
_entry.id   c1bc68c394c9cd19b66bceac83cfb7fd
#
_cell.length_a   1.000
_cell.length_b   1.000
_cell.length_c   1.000
_cell.angle_alpha   90.00
_cell.angle_beta   90.00
_cell.angle_gamma   90.00
#
_symmetry.space_group_name_H-M   'P 1'
#
loop_
_entity.id
_entity.type
_entity.pdbx_description
1 polymer ?
#
loop_
_entity_poly.entity_id
_entity_poly.type
_entity_poly.pdbx_seq_one_letter_code
_entity_poly.pdbx_strand_id
1 'polypeptide(L)' 'MSNNDKILKALREALDRAEQHPDFPVALKLLKVKAFLAEKRIQNGN' A
#
# COMPACT_ATOMS: atom_id res chain seq x y z
N MET A 1 15.27 -8.41 -0.95
CA MET A 1 14.01 -7.87 -0.41
C MET A 1 13.39 -8.81 0.59
N SER A 2 12.94 -8.27 1.70
CA SER A 2 12.26 -9.09 2.70
C SER A 2 10.85 -9.44 2.23
N ASN A 3 10.26 -10.47 2.86
CA ASN A 3 8.90 -10.85 2.56
C ASN A 3 7.92 -9.73 2.88
N ASN A 4 8.22 -8.93 3.91
CA ASN A 4 7.36 -7.81 4.29
C ASN A 4 7.29 -6.77 3.18
N ASP A 5 8.41 -6.49 2.49
CA ASP A 5 8.41 -5.57 1.37
C ASP A 5 7.48 -6.04 0.26
N LYS A 6 7.56 -7.33 -0.05
CA LYS A 6 6.74 -7.90 -1.12
C LYS A 6 5.27 -7.84 -0.77
N ILE A 7 4.94 -8.12 0.50
CA ILE A 7 3.56 -8.09 0.97
C ILE A 7 3.01 -6.67 0.90
N LEU A 8 3.78 -5.68 1.36
CA LEU A 8 3.33 -4.29 1.34
C LEU A 8 3.14 -3.81 -0.10
N LYS A 9 4.05 -4.16 -0.99
CA LYS A 9 3.94 -3.77 -2.38
C LYS A 9 2.69 -4.39 -3.02
N ALA A 10 2.46 -5.66 -2.77
CA ALA A 10 1.29 -6.34 -3.31
C ALA A 10 -0.01 -5.73 -2.80
N LEU A 11 -0.04 -5.38 -1.51
CA LEU A 11 -1.20 -4.73 -0.92
C LEU A 11 -1.45 -3.38 -1.57
N ARG A 12 -0.40 -2.57 -1.71
CA ARG A 12 -0.55 -1.25 -2.31
C ARG A 12 -1.03 -1.35 -3.76
N GLU A 13 -0.49 -2.28 -4.52
CA GLU A 13 -0.91 -2.45 -5.91
C GLU A 13 -2.35 -2.92 -6.02
N ALA A 14 -2.78 -3.80 -5.13
CA ALA A 14 -4.15 -4.25 -5.11
C ALA A 14 -5.10 -3.09 -4.77
N LEU A 15 -4.70 -2.24 -3.82
CA LEU A 15 -5.50 -1.08 -3.44
C LEU A 15 -5.53 -0.05 -4.57
N ASP A 16 -4.43 0.12 -5.30
CA ASP A 16 -4.41 1.01 -6.46
C ASP A 16 -5.45 0.58 -7.50
N ARG A 17 -5.52 -0.73 -7.78
CA ARG A 17 -6.49 -1.23 -8.73
C ARG A 17 -7.92 -1.07 -8.22
N ALA A 18 -8.12 -1.37 -6.94
CA ALA A 18 -9.46 -1.25 -6.33
C ALA A 18 -9.95 0.19 -6.30
N GLU A 19 -9.03 1.14 -6.16
CA GLU A 19 -9.38 2.56 -6.08
C GLU A 19 -10.04 3.07 -7.35
N GLN A 20 -9.87 2.37 -8.46
CA GLN A 20 -10.50 2.76 -9.71
C GLN A 20 -12.00 2.50 -9.72
N HIS A 21 -12.50 1.73 -8.78
CA HIS A 21 -13.94 1.49 -8.65
C HIS A 21 -14.60 2.68 -7.98
N PRO A 22 -15.79 3.11 -8.44
CA PRO A 22 -16.46 4.27 -7.85
C PRO A 22 -16.89 4.08 -6.41
N ASP A 23 -17.04 2.83 -5.97
CA ASP A 23 -17.49 2.51 -4.62
C ASP A 23 -16.33 2.31 -3.64
N PHE A 24 -15.12 2.67 -4.03
CA PHE A 24 -13.95 2.45 -3.19
C PHE A 24 -14.07 3.23 -1.86
N PRO A 25 -14.04 2.54 -0.71
CA PRO A 25 -14.23 3.22 0.58
C PRO A 25 -13.07 4.15 0.93
N VAL A 26 -13.41 5.29 1.56
CA VAL A 26 -12.39 6.24 1.99
C VAL A 26 -11.42 5.60 2.99
N ALA A 27 -11.92 4.70 3.84
CA ALA A 27 -11.06 4.02 4.81
C ALA A 27 -9.93 3.25 4.14
N LEU A 28 -10.18 2.67 2.96
CA LEU A 28 -9.15 1.95 2.23
C LEU A 28 -8.12 2.89 1.60
N LYS A 29 -8.50 4.13 1.31
CA LYS A 29 -7.54 5.12 0.85
C LYS A 29 -6.50 5.42 1.92
N LEU A 30 -6.92 5.50 3.17
CA LEU A 30 -6.00 5.70 4.28
C LEU A 30 -5.06 4.51 4.44
N LEU A 31 -5.60 3.30 4.27
CA LEU A 31 -4.77 2.10 4.34
C LEU A 31 -3.72 2.09 3.24
N LYS A 32 -4.10 2.51 2.04
CA LYS A 32 -3.17 2.61 0.92
C LYS A 32 -2.02 3.56 1.23
N VAL A 33 -2.35 4.73 1.80
CA VAL A 33 -1.33 5.72 2.17
C VAL A 33 -0.40 5.14 3.23
N LYS A 34 -0.94 4.44 4.23
CA LYS A 34 -0.12 3.83 5.26
C LYS A 34 0.83 2.78 4.68
N ALA A 35 0.34 1.97 3.75
CA ALA A 35 1.17 0.97 3.10
C ALA A 35 2.29 1.63 2.30
N PHE A 36 1.97 2.71 1.58
CA PHE A 36 2.96 3.45 0.82
C PHE A 36 4.05 4.02 1.72
N LEU A 37 3.66 4.62 2.84
CA LEU A 37 4.61 5.19 3.78
C LEU A 37 5.48 4.11 4.42
N ALA A 38 4.91 2.94 4.70
CA ALA A 38 5.68 1.82 5.24
C ALA A 38 6.74 1.36 4.25
N GLU A 39 6.39 1.30 2.96
CA GLU A 39 7.38 0.97 1.94
C GLU A 39 8.52 1.97 1.90
N LYS A 40 8.19 3.26 2.02
CA LYS A 40 9.21 4.31 2.02
C LYS A 40 10.17 4.16 3.19
N ARG A 41 9.66 3.84 4.37
CA ARG A 41 10.51 3.61 5.54
C ARG A 41 11.51 2.49 5.30
N ILE A 42 11.03 1.40 4.74
CA ILE A 42 11.87 0.24 4.48
C ILE A 42 12.93 0.59 3.45
N GLN A 43 12.54 1.31 2.38
CA GLN A 43 13.48 1.72 1.34
C GLN A 43 14.56 2.66 1.85
N ASN A 44 14.25 3.44 2.87
CA ASN A 44 15.20 4.38 3.44
C ASN A 44 16.14 3.74 4.45
N GLY A 45 16.07 2.42 4.61
CA GLY A 45 17.04 1.70 5.43
C GLY A 45 16.78 1.68 6.91
N ASN A 46 15.58 1.97 7.32
CA ASN A 46 15.23 1.94 8.74
C ASN A 46 14.39 0.74 9.06
#